data_1aa7e09a5ceba4e619863279be8d5867
#
_entry.id   1aa7e09a5ceba4e619863279be8d5867
#
_cell.length_a   1.000
_cell.length_b   1.000
_cell.length_c   1.000
_cell.angle_alpha   90.00
_cell.angle_beta   90.00
_cell.angle_gamma   90.00
#
_symmetry.space_group_name_H-M   'P 1'
#
loop_
_entity.id
_entity.type
_entity.pdbx_description
1 polymer ?
#
loop_
_entity_poly.entity_id
_entity_poly.type
_entity_poly.pdbx_seq_one_letter_code
_entity_poly.pdbx_strand_id
1 'polypeptide(L)'
;MITMIIAEDQHMLRKAMVQLIELNDDLKVIADVGNGNEALELIKTYEPDIAILDIEMPGMTGIEILAESKALKLQTKIIVVTTFKRPGYFEKAVANDVDAYVLKERSIDELVNTIQKVVKGKKEYSDSLMTSLITYTNPLTHKEQVVLREIGNELSSKDIADKLYLSNGTIRNYTSSIIDKLEAENRFDAWKIATNNGWI
;
A
#
# COMPACT_ATOMS: atom_id res chain seq x y z
N MET A 1 27.20 5.97 5.31
CA MET A 1 26.06 6.93 5.28
C MET A 1 25.00 6.27 4.44
N ILE A 2 23.79 6.11 4.98
CA ILE A 2 22.65 5.45 4.35
C ILE A 2 21.86 6.53 3.62
N THR A 3 21.63 6.36 2.31
CA THR A 3 20.89 7.27 1.47
C THR A 3 19.42 6.88 1.41
N MET A 4 18.51 7.85 1.42
CA MET A 4 17.09 7.55 1.37
C MET A 4 16.26 8.59 0.63
N ILE A 5 15.10 8.14 0.14
CA ILE A 5 14.03 8.97 -0.41
C ILE A 5 12.81 8.84 0.48
N ILE A 6 12.11 9.94 0.73
CA ILE A 6 10.84 9.97 1.47
C ILE A 6 9.73 10.41 0.53
N ALA A 7 8.68 9.60 0.43
CA ALA A 7 7.45 9.92 -0.30
C ALA A 7 6.26 9.97 0.68
N GLU A 8 5.67 11.16 0.80
CA GLU A 8 4.61 11.48 1.76
C GLU A 8 3.85 12.70 1.23
N ASP A 9 2.54 12.61 1.05
CA ASP A 9 1.74 13.70 0.47
C ASP A 9 1.57 14.87 1.44
N GLN A 10 1.52 14.62 2.75
CA GLN A 10 1.37 15.64 3.77
C GLN A 10 2.69 16.42 3.95
N HIS A 11 2.75 17.60 3.36
CA HIS A 11 3.98 18.42 3.32
C HIS A 11 4.62 18.66 4.70
N MET A 12 3.82 18.98 5.72
CA MET A 12 4.34 19.25 7.08
C MET A 12 4.98 17.98 7.68
N LEU A 13 4.30 16.83 7.57
CA LEU A 13 4.79 15.56 8.07
C LEU A 13 6.07 15.14 7.34
N ARG A 14 6.09 15.24 6.02
CA ARG A 14 7.26 14.97 5.19
C ARG A 14 8.48 15.77 5.63
N LYS A 15 8.33 17.08 5.80
CA LYS A 15 9.42 17.95 6.25
C LYS A 15 9.89 17.64 7.67
N ALA A 16 8.97 17.34 8.58
CA ALA A 16 9.32 16.91 9.93
C ALA A 16 10.11 15.59 9.92
N MET A 17 9.68 14.60 9.12
CA MET A 17 10.40 13.33 8.99
C MET A 17 11.83 13.54 8.48
N VAL A 18 12.01 14.36 7.43
CA VAL A 18 13.35 14.70 6.91
C VAL A 18 14.23 15.26 8.01
N GLN A 19 13.77 16.32 8.70
CA GLN A 19 14.54 16.99 9.74
C GLN A 19 14.93 16.04 10.89
N LEU A 20 13.99 15.23 11.37
CA LEU A 20 14.22 14.33 12.50
C LEU A 20 15.12 13.14 12.14
N ILE A 21 15.01 12.61 10.94
CA ILE A 21 15.87 11.53 10.46
C ILE A 21 17.32 12.03 10.30
N GLU A 22 17.49 13.22 9.72
CA GLU A 22 18.81 13.83 9.49
C GLU A 22 19.49 14.33 10.77
N LEU A 23 18.86 14.25 11.94
CA LEU A 23 19.58 14.40 13.24
C LEU A 23 20.59 13.27 13.49
N ASN A 24 20.50 12.19 12.70
CA ASN A 24 21.44 11.07 12.76
C ASN A 24 22.48 11.22 11.63
N ASP A 25 23.72 11.46 11.96
CA ASP A 25 24.83 11.73 11.02
C ASP A 25 25.03 10.63 9.96
N ASP A 26 24.62 9.40 10.25
CA ASP A 26 24.72 8.26 9.34
C ASP A 26 23.60 8.16 8.33
N LEU A 27 22.55 8.98 8.43
CA LEU A 27 21.37 8.97 7.58
C LEU A 27 21.29 10.22 6.71
N LYS A 28 20.99 10.05 5.42
CA LYS A 28 20.88 11.16 4.47
C LYS A 28 19.63 11.03 3.61
N VAL A 29 18.73 12.00 3.70
CA VAL A 29 17.60 12.14 2.79
C VAL A 29 18.07 12.88 1.54
N ILE A 30 18.12 12.17 0.41
CA ILE A 30 18.60 12.74 -0.87
C ILE A 30 17.48 13.39 -1.68
N ALA A 31 16.22 13.00 -1.42
CA ALA A 31 15.02 13.64 -1.97
C ALA A 31 13.80 13.37 -1.09
N ASP A 32 12.86 14.32 -1.10
CA ASP A 32 11.55 14.18 -0.48
C ASP A 32 10.45 14.71 -1.42
N VAL A 33 9.40 13.90 -1.64
CA VAL A 33 8.36 14.18 -2.63
C VAL A 33 6.96 13.87 -2.11
N GLY A 34 5.94 14.49 -2.70
CA GLY A 34 4.53 14.30 -2.31
C GLY A 34 3.70 13.54 -3.34
N ASN A 35 4.33 12.91 -4.34
CA ASN A 35 3.67 12.24 -5.46
C ASN A 35 4.37 10.92 -5.76
N GLY A 36 3.57 9.86 -5.90
CA GLY A 36 4.11 8.52 -6.09
C GLY A 36 4.80 8.28 -7.43
N ASN A 37 4.35 8.92 -8.52
CA ASN A 37 5.02 8.79 -9.82
C ASN A 37 6.42 9.39 -9.75
N GLU A 38 6.54 10.58 -9.12
CA GLU A 38 7.81 11.25 -8.92
C GLU A 38 8.74 10.42 -8.01
N ALA A 39 8.19 9.83 -6.95
CA ALA A 39 8.93 8.95 -6.05
C ALA A 39 9.56 7.76 -6.79
N LEU A 40 8.79 7.08 -7.64
CA LEU A 40 9.30 5.94 -8.42
C LEU A 40 10.43 6.37 -9.37
N GLU A 41 10.28 7.50 -10.07
CA GLU A 41 11.32 8.01 -10.96
C GLU A 41 12.62 8.38 -10.21
N LEU A 42 12.50 8.97 -9.02
CA LEU A 42 13.65 9.27 -8.18
C LEU A 42 14.32 7.99 -7.66
N ILE A 43 13.55 6.98 -7.26
CA ILE A 43 14.08 5.68 -6.84
C ILE A 43 14.88 5.01 -7.98
N LYS A 44 14.35 5.03 -9.21
CA LYS A 44 15.04 4.51 -10.40
C LYS A 44 16.32 5.27 -10.72
N THR A 45 16.29 6.59 -10.54
CA THR A 45 17.41 7.47 -10.95
C THR A 45 18.56 7.42 -9.96
N TYR A 46 18.26 7.42 -8.66
CA TYR A 46 19.27 7.53 -7.62
C TYR A 46 19.61 6.21 -6.94
N GLU A 47 18.79 5.17 -7.12
CA GLU A 47 18.92 3.87 -6.45
C GLU A 47 19.34 4.00 -4.97
N PRO A 48 18.55 4.73 -4.13
CA PRO A 48 18.89 4.91 -2.72
C PRO A 48 18.94 3.58 -1.98
N ASP A 49 19.63 3.53 -0.84
CA ASP A 49 19.63 2.35 0.03
C ASP A 49 18.21 2.04 0.53
N ILE A 50 17.41 3.09 0.83
CA ILE A 50 16.05 2.98 1.35
C ILE A 50 15.09 3.95 0.66
N ALA A 51 13.85 3.51 0.44
CA ALA A 51 12.72 4.38 0.17
C ALA A 51 11.67 4.22 1.27
N ILE A 52 11.30 5.34 1.91
CA ILE A 52 10.22 5.41 2.90
C ILE A 52 8.99 5.96 2.17
N LEU A 53 7.93 5.16 2.14
CA LEU A 53 6.75 5.44 1.31
C LEU A 53 5.48 5.45 2.16
N ASP A 54 4.70 6.51 2.06
CA ASP A 54 3.29 6.44 2.46
C ASP A 54 2.50 5.61 1.45
N ILE A 55 1.37 5.05 1.87
CA ILE A 55 0.48 4.29 0.99
C ILE A 55 -0.33 5.22 0.11
N GLU A 56 -1.05 6.17 0.71
CA GLU A 56 -2.00 7.01 -0.01
C GLU A 56 -1.35 8.31 -0.45
N MET A 57 -0.97 8.37 -1.72
CA MET A 57 -0.37 9.54 -2.35
C MET A 57 -1.00 9.81 -3.72
N PRO A 58 -1.01 11.05 -4.21
CA PRO A 58 -1.35 11.35 -5.59
C PRO A 58 -0.46 10.60 -6.58
N GLY A 59 -1.04 10.13 -7.68
CA GLY A 59 -0.35 9.32 -8.67
C GLY A 59 -0.32 7.86 -8.25
N MET A 60 0.85 7.28 -8.04
CA MET A 60 1.01 5.91 -7.58
C MET A 60 0.95 5.81 -6.06
N THR A 61 0.32 4.75 -5.55
CA THR A 61 0.36 4.39 -4.13
C THR A 61 1.72 3.80 -3.75
N GLY A 62 2.08 3.86 -2.47
CA GLY A 62 3.33 3.23 -1.98
C GLY A 62 3.39 1.72 -2.22
N ILE A 63 2.24 1.04 -2.28
CA ILE A 63 2.15 -0.39 -2.61
C ILE A 63 2.42 -0.66 -4.09
N GLU A 64 1.93 0.22 -4.98
CA GLU A 64 2.22 0.12 -6.42
C GLU A 64 3.70 0.41 -6.71
N ILE A 65 4.29 1.40 -6.03
CA ILE A 65 5.73 1.67 -6.12
C ILE A 65 6.55 0.46 -5.66
N LEU A 66 6.17 -0.17 -4.54
CA LEU A 66 6.80 -1.41 -4.06
C LEU A 66 6.75 -2.51 -5.13
N ALA A 67 5.55 -2.78 -5.67
CA ALA A 67 5.37 -3.83 -6.68
C ALA A 67 6.20 -3.56 -7.94
N GLU A 68 6.21 -2.32 -8.44
CA GLU A 68 6.98 -1.90 -9.61
C GLU A 68 8.48 -1.99 -9.35
N SER A 69 8.95 -1.55 -8.17
CA SER A 69 10.37 -1.63 -7.77
C SER A 69 10.86 -3.08 -7.74
N LYS A 70 10.04 -4.01 -7.24
CA LYS A 70 10.37 -5.45 -7.24
C LYS A 70 10.33 -6.04 -8.65
N ALA A 71 9.37 -5.66 -9.51
CA ALA A 71 9.30 -6.08 -10.91
C ALA A 71 10.54 -5.62 -11.69
N LEU A 72 11.01 -4.42 -11.44
CA LEU A 72 12.23 -3.85 -12.03
C LEU A 72 13.53 -4.37 -11.38
N LYS A 73 13.44 -5.17 -10.30
CA LYS A 73 14.58 -5.71 -9.54
C LYS A 73 15.50 -4.63 -8.97
N LEU A 74 14.96 -3.49 -8.57
CA LEU A 74 15.72 -2.44 -7.91
C LEU A 74 16.23 -2.95 -6.55
N GLN A 75 17.43 -2.53 -6.16
CA GLN A 75 18.06 -2.98 -4.92
C GLN A 75 17.62 -2.15 -3.71
N THR A 76 16.94 -1.02 -3.94
CA THR A 76 16.38 -0.15 -2.90
C THR A 76 15.46 -0.93 -1.96
N LYS A 77 15.71 -0.82 -0.67
CA LYS A 77 14.86 -1.38 0.39
C LYS A 77 13.64 -0.50 0.60
N ILE A 78 12.46 -1.11 0.68
CA ILE A 78 11.20 -0.37 0.80
C ILE A 78 10.65 -0.48 2.22
N ILE A 79 10.47 0.67 2.87
CA ILE A 79 9.78 0.82 4.15
C ILE A 79 8.45 1.53 3.87
N VAL A 80 7.34 0.86 4.11
CA VAL A 80 6.01 1.48 4.06
C VAL A 80 5.69 2.07 5.43
N VAL A 81 5.32 3.36 5.46
CA VAL A 81 4.92 4.08 6.69
C VAL A 81 3.53 4.65 6.48
N THR A 82 2.55 4.23 7.28
CA THR A 82 1.14 4.60 7.05
C THR A 82 0.35 4.77 8.34
N THR A 83 -0.72 5.55 8.29
CA THR A 83 -1.74 5.60 9.36
C THR A 83 -2.73 4.45 9.24
N PHE A 84 -2.78 3.75 8.11
CA PHE A 84 -3.81 2.77 7.81
C PHE A 84 -3.47 1.38 8.34
N LYS A 85 -4.36 0.86 9.21
CA LYS A 85 -4.34 -0.52 9.72
C LYS A 85 -5.16 -1.46 8.82
N ARG A 86 -5.29 -1.14 7.52
CA ARG A 86 -6.10 -1.92 6.58
C ARG A 86 -5.39 -3.23 6.23
N PRO A 87 -5.99 -4.39 6.57
CA PRO A 87 -5.33 -5.68 6.37
C PRO A 87 -4.91 -5.93 4.93
N GLY A 88 -5.72 -5.54 3.95
CA GLY A 88 -5.44 -5.76 2.54
C GLY A 88 -4.21 -5.00 2.01
N TYR A 89 -3.88 -3.83 2.55
CA TYR A 89 -2.64 -3.15 2.19
C TYR A 89 -1.42 -3.89 2.75
N PHE A 90 -1.52 -4.37 4.00
CA PHE A 90 -0.45 -5.14 4.60
C PHE A 90 -0.24 -6.48 3.88
N GLU A 91 -1.33 -7.22 3.53
CA GLU A 91 -1.25 -8.43 2.72
C GLU A 91 -0.54 -8.20 1.38
N LYS A 92 -0.93 -7.13 0.65
CA LYS A 92 -0.31 -6.75 -0.62
C LYS A 92 1.17 -6.39 -0.45
N ALA A 93 1.52 -5.67 0.63
CA ALA A 93 2.91 -5.31 0.91
C ALA A 93 3.77 -6.56 1.19
N VAL A 94 3.27 -7.48 2.02
CA VAL A 94 3.96 -8.74 2.33
C VAL A 94 4.08 -9.63 1.08
N ALA A 95 3.03 -9.74 0.27
CA ALA A 95 3.06 -10.50 -0.98
C ALA A 95 4.08 -9.94 -1.99
N ASN A 96 4.37 -8.63 -1.95
CA ASN A 96 5.41 -7.98 -2.75
C ASN A 96 6.76 -7.87 -2.02
N ASP A 97 6.98 -8.68 -0.99
CA ASP A 97 8.26 -8.77 -0.30
C ASP A 97 8.76 -7.43 0.27
N VAL A 98 7.89 -6.66 0.93
CA VAL A 98 8.25 -5.41 1.61
C VAL A 98 9.33 -5.64 2.68
N ASP A 99 10.26 -4.71 2.82
CA ASP A 99 11.34 -4.82 3.81
C ASP A 99 10.87 -4.40 5.21
N ALA A 100 10.00 -3.37 5.33
CA ALA A 100 9.31 -3.04 6.57
C ALA A 100 7.94 -2.42 6.32
N TYR A 101 7.02 -2.61 7.27
CA TYR A 101 5.70 -1.98 7.27
C TYR A 101 5.40 -1.44 8.67
N VAL A 102 5.32 -0.12 8.79
CA VAL A 102 5.32 0.60 10.06
C VAL A 102 4.12 1.54 10.12
N LEU A 103 3.50 1.64 11.29
CA LEU A 103 2.45 2.62 11.51
C LEU A 103 3.04 3.99 11.88
N LYS A 104 2.47 5.09 11.36
CA LYS A 104 2.85 6.48 11.65
C LYS A 104 2.66 6.88 13.12
N GLU A 105 2.01 6.02 13.91
CA GLU A 105 1.86 6.20 15.37
C GLU A 105 3.16 5.94 16.13
N ARG A 106 4.15 5.30 15.51
CA ARG A 106 5.47 5.05 16.11
C ARG A 106 6.29 6.34 16.20
N SER A 107 7.19 6.37 17.19
CA SER A 107 8.14 7.47 17.33
C SER A 107 9.16 7.46 16.19
N ILE A 108 9.81 8.61 15.98
CA ILE A 108 10.89 8.72 14.99
C ILE A 108 12.08 7.82 15.34
N ASP A 109 12.40 7.66 16.64
CA ASP A 109 13.47 6.77 17.09
C ASP A 109 13.20 5.31 16.72
N GLU A 110 11.95 4.86 16.80
CA GLU A 110 11.55 3.53 16.36
C GLU A 110 11.68 3.39 14.84
N LEU A 111 11.36 4.44 14.06
CA LEU A 111 11.56 4.44 12.62
C LEU A 111 13.05 4.37 12.27
N VAL A 112 13.90 5.14 12.95
CA VAL A 112 15.37 5.08 12.78
C VAL A 112 15.91 3.68 13.11
N ASN A 113 15.44 3.06 14.18
CA ASN A 113 15.77 1.67 14.50
C ASN A 113 15.32 0.69 13.41
N THR A 114 14.14 0.90 12.84
CA THR A 114 13.62 0.10 11.70
C THR A 114 14.53 0.27 10.48
N ILE A 115 14.93 1.50 10.13
CA ILE A 115 15.88 1.80 9.06
C ILE A 115 17.17 0.99 9.22
N GLN A 116 17.76 1.03 10.42
CA GLN A 116 19.00 0.31 10.72
C GLN A 116 18.87 -1.22 10.62
N LYS A 117 17.71 -1.77 10.98
CA LYS A 117 17.41 -3.21 10.83
C LYS A 117 17.27 -3.60 9.37
N VAL A 118 16.53 -2.80 8.59
CA VAL A 118 16.27 -3.04 7.17
C VAL A 118 17.55 -3.01 6.35
N VAL A 119 18.45 -2.06 6.60
CA VAL A 119 19.77 -2.01 5.94
C VAL A 119 20.59 -3.28 6.19
N LYS A 120 20.45 -3.88 7.38
CA LYS A 120 21.09 -5.16 7.74
C LYS A 120 20.36 -6.39 7.16
N GLY A 121 19.36 -6.19 6.30
CA GLY A 121 18.58 -7.24 5.66
C GLY A 121 17.51 -7.90 6.56
N LYS A 122 17.17 -7.28 7.70
CA LYS A 122 16.08 -7.76 8.57
C LYS A 122 14.76 -7.14 8.13
N LYS A 123 13.70 -7.94 8.13
CA LYS A 123 12.34 -7.43 7.95
C LYS A 123 11.75 -6.97 9.27
N GLU A 124 10.93 -5.92 9.22
CA GLU A 124 10.26 -5.36 10.40
C GLU A 124 8.79 -5.06 10.10
N TYR A 125 7.90 -5.61 10.92
CA TYR A 125 6.47 -5.36 10.82
C TYR A 125 5.90 -5.00 12.19
N SER A 126 4.91 -4.11 12.24
CA SER A 126 4.21 -3.80 13.49
C SER A 126 3.42 -5.00 14.00
N ASP A 127 3.57 -5.37 15.27
CA ASP A 127 2.96 -6.58 15.87
C ASP A 127 1.43 -6.61 15.73
N SER A 128 0.77 -5.45 15.82
CA SER A 128 -0.67 -5.32 15.62
C SER A 128 -1.13 -5.70 14.19
N LEU A 129 -0.25 -5.53 13.21
CA LEU A 129 -0.51 -5.89 11.81
C LEU A 129 -0.26 -7.37 11.54
N MET A 130 0.73 -7.97 12.21
CA MET A 130 0.95 -9.42 12.13
C MET A 130 -0.26 -10.21 12.62
N THR A 131 -0.91 -9.73 13.67
CA THR A 131 -2.15 -10.34 14.18
C THR A 131 -3.30 -10.20 13.16
N SER A 132 -3.36 -9.10 12.42
CA SER A 132 -4.42 -8.88 11.41
C SER A 132 -4.31 -9.82 10.21
N LEU A 133 -3.11 -10.26 9.81
CA LEU A 133 -2.95 -11.27 8.74
C LEU A 133 -3.61 -12.62 9.08
N ILE A 134 -3.67 -12.94 10.36
CA ILE A 134 -4.26 -14.21 10.82
C ILE A 134 -5.79 -14.12 10.87
N THR A 135 -6.33 -12.90 11.07
CA THR A 135 -7.74 -12.68 11.39
C THR A 135 -8.56 -12.15 10.20
N TYR A 136 -7.96 -11.48 9.24
CA TYR A 136 -8.63 -10.75 8.16
C TYR A 136 -8.06 -11.08 6.79
N THR A 137 -8.27 -12.31 6.32
CA THR A 137 -7.96 -12.65 4.92
C THR A 137 -9.04 -12.09 3.99
N ASN A 138 -8.64 -11.62 2.80
CA ASN A 138 -9.58 -11.17 1.79
C ASN A 138 -10.48 -12.33 1.32
N PRO A 139 -11.81 -12.31 1.58
CA PRO A 139 -12.69 -13.41 1.21
C PRO A 139 -13.04 -13.42 -0.29
N LEU A 140 -12.66 -12.34 -1.02
CA LEU A 140 -13.04 -12.16 -2.42
C LEU A 140 -12.00 -12.79 -3.36
N THR A 141 -12.50 -13.54 -4.34
CA THR A 141 -11.69 -13.99 -5.47
C THR A 141 -11.25 -12.80 -6.34
N HIS A 142 -10.21 -12.97 -7.15
CA HIS A 142 -9.75 -11.93 -8.08
C HIS A 142 -10.86 -11.43 -9.01
N LYS A 143 -11.71 -12.32 -9.52
CA LYS A 143 -12.84 -11.95 -10.39
C LYS A 143 -13.90 -11.12 -9.65
N GLU A 144 -14.19 -11.45 -8.42
CA GLU A 144 -15.10 -10.68 -7.57
C GLU A 144 -14.53 -9.28 -7.26
N GLN A 145 -13.23 -9.18 -7.00
CA GLN A 145 -12.56 -7.87 -6.81
C GLN A 145 -12.65 -7.00 -8.07
N VAL A 146 -12.44 -7.58 -9.27
CA VAL A 146 -12.58 -6.85 -10.54
C VAL A 146 -14.01 -6.33 -10.71
N VAL A 147 -15.03 -7.17 -10.49
CA VAL A 147 -16.44 -6.75 -10.59
C VAL A 147 -16.75 -5.66 -9.56
N LEU A 148 -16.24 -5.79 -8.34
CA LEU A 148 -16.52 -4.84 -7.26
C LEU A 148 -15.87 -3.46 -7.51
N ARG A 149 -14.69 -3.38 -8.13
CA ARG A 149 -14.11 -2.10 -8.58
C ARG A 149 -15.01 -1.40 -9.59
N GLU A 150 -15.59 -2.14 -10.54
CA GLU A 150 -16.49 -1.56 -11.54
C GLU A 150 -17.83 -1.09 -10.92
N ILE A 151 -18.28 -1.74 -9.86
CA ILE A 151 -19.40 -1.25 -9.04
C ILE A 151 -19.06 0.09 -8.41
N GLY A 152 -17.84 0.26 -7.90
CA GLY A 152 -17.35 1.51 -7.37
C GLY A 152 -17.24 2.65 -8.38
N ASN A 153 -17.06 2.30 -9.65
CA ASN A 153 -17.14 3.24 -10.78
C ASN A 153 -18.59 3.56 -11.21
N GLU A 154 -19.57 3.19 -10.38
CA GLU A 154 -21.02 3.44 -10.58
C GLU A 154 -21.63 2.77 -11.82
N LEU A 155 -20.95 1.79 -12.42
CA LEU A 155 -21.45 1.08 -13.59
C LEU A 155 -22.65 0.18 -13.25
N SER A 156 -23.60 0.09 -14.20
CA SER A 156 -24.70 -0.87 -14.11
C SER A 156 -24.19 -2.31 -14.34
N SER A 157 -24.93 -3.32 -13.86
CA SER A 157 -24.57 -4.73 -14.11
C SER A 157 -24.46 -5.05 -15.61
N LYS A 158 -25.20 -4.34 -16.47
CA LYS A 158 -25.11 -4.49 -17.92
C LYS A 158 -23.79 -3.91 -18.45
N ASP A 159 -23.45 -2.68 -18.03
CA ASP A 159 -22.21 -2.02 -18.49
C ASP A 159 -20.96 -2.78 -18.01
N ILE A 160 -21.00 -3.33 -16.77
CA ILE A 160 -19.95 -4.20 -16.27
C ILE A 160 -19.82 -5.48 -17.09
N ALA A 161 -20.96 -6.10 -17.46
CA ALA A 161 -20.99 -7.30 -18.28
C ALA A 161 -20.37 -7.04 -19.66
N ASP A 162 -20.75 -5.95 -20.30
CA ASP A 162 -20.22 -5.52 -21.59
C ASP A 162 -18.70 -5.24 -21.49
N LYS A 163 -18.27 -4.50 -20.47
CA LYS A 163 -16.85 -4.14 -20.24
C LYS A 163 -15.97 -5.35 -19.99
N LEU A 164 -16.46 -6.34 -19.23
CA LEU A 164 -15.69 -7.52 -18.84
C LEU A 164 -15.91 -8.73 -19.78
N TYR A 165 -16.68 -8.55 -20.86
CA TYR A 165 -17.03 -9.63 -21.80
C TYR A 165 -17.70 -10.83 -21.11
N LEU A 166 -18.61 -10.56 -20.16
CA LEU A 166 -19.37 -11.55 -19.41
C LEU A 166 -20.88 -11.40 -19.64
N SER A 167 -21.66 -12.39 -19.24
CA SER A 167 -23.11 -12.26 -19.23
C SER A 167 -23.61 -11.43 -18.05
N ASN A 168 -24.74 -10.73 -18.23
CA ASN A 168 -25.36 -9.98 -17.11
C ASN A 168 -25.72 -10.93 -15.94
N GLY A 169 -26.12 -12.17 -16.21
CA GLY A 169 -26.34 -13.20 -15.19
C GLY A 169 -25.09 -13.52 -14.39
N THR A 170 -23.94 -13.61 -15.05
CA THR A 170 -22.64 -13.84 -14.38
C THR A 170 -22.29 -12.69 -13.44
N ILE A 171 -22.48 -11.43 -13.86
CA ILE A 171 -22.23 -10.26 -13.00
C ILE A 171 -23.16 -10.25 -11.79
N ARG A 172 -24.45 -10.58 -11.97
CA ARG A 172 -25.39 -10.69 -10.85
C ARG A 172 -24.98 -11.78 -9.85
N ASN A 173 -24.52 -12.93 -10.34
CA ASN A 173 -24.03 -14.01 -9.48
C ASN A 173 -22.79 -13.57 -8.69
N TYR A 174 -21.81 -12.91 -9.32
CA TYR A 174 -20.66 -12.33 -8.59
C TYR A 174 -21.11 -11.31 -7.57
N THR A 175 -22.04 -10.40 -7.93
CA THR A 175 -22.53 -9.38 -7.00
C THR A 175 -23.21 -10.00 -5.77
N SER A 176 -24.04 -11.02 -5.94
CA SER A 176 -24.65 -11.74 -4.82
C SER A 176 -23.62 -12.43 -3.96
N SER A 177 -22.67 -13.16 -4.56
CA SER A 177 -21.58 -13.82 -3.82
C SER A 177 -20.73 -12.84 -3.03
N ILE A 178 -20.44 -11.65 -3.59
CA ILE A 178 -19.68 -10.59 -2.92
C ILE A 178 -20.47 -10.07 -1.70
N ILE A 179 -21.76 -9.78 -1.86
CA ILE A 179 -22.64 -9.30 -0.80
C ILE A 179 -22.67 -10.32 0.35
N ASP A 180 -22.87 -11.60 0.04
CA ASP A 180 -22.90 -12.68 1.02
C ASP A 180 -21.56 -12.83 1.76
N LYS A 181 -20.43 -12.83 1.06
CA LYS A 181 -19.09 -12.97 1.62
C LYS A 181 -18.69 -11.82 2.54
N LEU A 182 -19.16 -10.61 2.24
CA LEU A 182 -18.85 -9.40 2.99
C LEU A 182 -19.93 -9.06 4.02
N GLU A 183 -21.00 -9.87 4.11
CA GLU A 183 -22.17 -9.61 4.97
C GLU A 183 -22.71 -8.19 4.76
N ALA A 184 -22.69 -7.71 3.52
CA ALA A 184 -23.06 -6.36 3.16
C ALA A 184 -24.57 -6.23 2.90
N GLU A 185 -25.13 -5.06 3.14
CA GLU A 185 -26.54 -4.77 2.88
C GLU A 185 -26.88 -4.69 1.39
N ASN A 186 -25.93 -4.21 0.59
CA ASN A 186 -26.06 -4.04 -0.86
C ASN A 186 -24.69 -3.94 -1.56
N ARG A 187 -24.69 -3.84 -2.90
CA ARG A 187 -23.46 -3.81 -3.70
C ARG A 187 -22.55 -2.61 -3.43
N PHE A 188 -23.10 -1.45 -3.05
CA PHE A 188 -22.30 -0.27 -2.74
C PHE A 188 -21.73 -0.34 -1.33
N ASP A 189 -22.47 -0.93 -0.40
CA ASP A 189 -21.97 -1.24 0.93
C ASP A 189 -20.83 -2.26 0.87
N ALA A 190 -20.98 -3.30 0.05
CA ALA A 190 -19.91 -4.26 -0.23
C ALA A 190 -18.65 -3.59 -0.80
N TRP A 191 -18.81 -2.65 -1.74
CA TRP A 191 -17.70 -1.87 -2.27
C TRP A 191 -17.02 -1.05 -1.17
N LYS A 192 -17.78 -0.38 -0.33
CA LYS A 192 -17.25 0.42 0.78
C LYS A 192 -16.48 -0.45 1.79
N ILE A 193 -17.02 -1.61 2.16
CA ILE A 193 -16.35 -2.57 3.05
C ILE A 193 -15.01 -3.01 2.43
N ALA A 194 -15.01 -3.43 1.17
CA ALA A 194 -13.80 -3.91 0.50
C ALA A 194 -12.74 -2.82 0.32
N THR A 195 -13.17 -1.58 -0.01
CA THR A 195 -12.27 -0.41 -0.09
C THR A 195 -11.66 -0.09 1.27
N ASN A 196 -12.49 -0.06 2.33
CA ASN A 196 -12.02 0.23 3.69
C ASN A 196 -11.02 -0.81 4.21
N ASN A 197 -11.11 -2.06 3.74
CA ASN A 197 -10.15 -3.11 4.07
C ASN A 197 -8.95 -3.18 3.10
N GLY A 198 -8.90 -2.36 2.06
CA GLY A 198 -7.82 -2.36 1.06
C GLY A 198 -7.81 -3.61 0.17
N TRP A 199 -8.95 -4.30 0.03
CA TRP A 199 -9.09 -5.50 -0.79
C TRP A 199 -9.29 -5.20 -2.29
N ILE A 200 -9.71 -3.98 -2.59
CA ILE A 200 -9.89 -3.49 -3.97
C ILE A 200 -9.29 -2.11 -4.14
#